data_2ddff78334fc0a26bcb1be58c619f90d
#
_entry.id   2ddff78334fc0a26bcb1be58c619f90d
#
_cell.length_a   1.000
_cell.length_b   1.000
_cell.length_c   1.000
_cell.angle_alpha   90.00
_cell.angle_beta   90.00
_cell.angle_gamma   90.00
#
_symmetry.space_group_name_H-M   'P 1'
#
loop_
_entity.id
_entity.type
_entity.pdbx_description
1 polymer ?
#
loop_
_entity_poly.entity_id
_entity_poly.type
_entity_poly.pdbx_seq_one_letter_code
_entity_poly.pdbx_strand_id
1 'polypeptide(L)'
;MTDNGLPCLDLLAATPGILRGLMSELTDDDARWKPAPDRFSVAEVLAHLSHSEGHCYRMRLDRFLAETRPTFEPDDAQMYLDLYRDADPEDAFDHFEEQRKTNVEYLRDLPSEAGGRVALHQEAGEITLNQMLHEWALHDLGHTRQIAELVRARKYLQGAGPLGSSYRLKP
;
A
#
# COMPACT_ATOMS: atom_id res chain seq x y z
N MET A 1 -9.60 -1.99 -22.95
CA MET A 1 -10.38 -2.01 -21.71
C MET A 1 -11.12 -0.70 -21.63
N THR A 2 -12.41 -0.70 -21.49
CA THR A 2 -13.20 0.52 -21.32
C THR A 2 -12.93 1.08 -19.95
N ASP A 3 -12.48 2.35 -19.90
CA ASP A 3 -12.41 3.13 -18.66
C ASP A 3 -13.84 3.23 -18.09
N ASN A 4 -14.06 2.67 -16.91
CA ASN A 4 -15.36 2.72 -16.24
C ASN A 4 -15.58 4.01 -15.44
N GLY A 5 -14.64 4.96 -15.52
CA GLY A 5 -14.70 6.26 -14.85
C GLY A 5 -14.41 6.27 -13.36
N LEU A 6 -14.02 5.14 -12.74
CA LEU A 6 -13.52 5.13 -11.37
C LEU A 6 -12.08 5.64 -11.33
N PRO A 7 -11.72 6.49 -10.33
CA PRO A 7 -10.39 7.09 -10.27
C PRO A 7 -9.29 6.11 -9.85
N CYS A 8 -8.05 6.44 -10.15
CA CYS A 8 -6.80 5.84 -9.65
C CYS A 8 -6.52 4.39 -10.06
N LEU A 9 -7.36 3.72 -10.85
CA LEU A 9 -7.21 2.29 -11.15
C LEU A 9 -5.89 1.95 -11.85
N ASP A 10 -5.38 2.83 -12.73
CA ASP A 10 -4.12 2.61 -13.42
C ASP A 10 -2.92 2.72 -12.47
N LEU A 11 -2.93 3.64 -11.50
CA LEU A 11 -1.92 3.72 -10.47
C LEU A 11 -1.95 2.49 -9.57
N LEU A 12 -3.12 2.10 -9.08
CA LEU A 12 -3.29 0.91 -8.25
C LEU A 12 -2.77 -0.35 -8.97
N ALA A 13 -3.07 -0.48 -10.27
CA ALA A 13 -2.57 -1.58 -11.09
C ALA A 13 -1.05 -1.53 -11.30
N ALA A 14 -0.44 -0.35 -11.36
CA ALA A 14 0.98 -0.17 -11.60
C ALA A 14 1.85 -0.38 -10.34
N THR A 15 1.28 -0.18 -9.14
CA THR A 15 2.03 -0.21 -7.86
C THR A 15 2.87 -1.48 -7.68
N PRO A 16 2.37 -2.72 -7.90
CA PRO A 16 3.20 -3.92 -7.73
C PRO A 16 4.43 -3.90 -8.63
N GLY A 17 4.30 -3.50 -9.89
CA GLY A 17 5.43 -3.40 -10.83
C GLY A 17 6.47 -2.36 -10.41
N ILE A 18 6.03 -1.22 -9.86
CA ILE A 18 6.92 -0.18 -9.31
C ILE A 18 7.70 -0.73 -8.12
N LEU A 19 7.03 -1.39 -7.17
CA LEU A 19 7.67 -1.98 -6.00
C LEU A 19 8.65 -3.08 -6.40
N ARG A 20 8.30 -3.97 -7.33
CA ARG A 20 9.18 -5.00 -7.86
C ARG A 20 10.45 -4.39 -8.47
N GLY A 21 10.32 -3.30 -9.21
CA GLY A 21 11.47 -2.57 -9.76
C GLY A 21 12.37 -1.98 -8.69
N LEU A 22 11.82 -1.40 -7.62
CA LEU A 22 12.58 -0.84 -6.50
C LEU A 22 13.35 -1.92 -5.72
N MET A 23 12.79 -3.13 -5.63
CA MET A 23 13.34 -4.23 -4.84
C MET A 23 14.25 -5.17 -5.63
N SER A 24 14.42 -4.96 -6.94
CA SER A 24 15.05 -5.92 -7.87
C SER A 24 16.48 -6.34 -7.49
N GLU A 25 17.20 -5.51 -6.71
CA GLU A 25 18.58 -5.78 -6.27
C GLU A 25 18.68 -6.06 -4.76
N LEU A 26 17.56 -6.15 -4.04
CA LEU A 26 17.58 -6.47 -2.62
C LEU A 26 17.79 -7.97 -2.40
N THR A 27 18.66 -8.28 -1.44
CA THR A 27 18.70 -9.60 -0.82
C THR A 27 17.65 -9.70 0.29
N ASP A 28 17.37 -10.89 0.78
CA ASP A 28 16.49 -11.10 1.94
C ASP A 28 16.98 -10.31 3.17
N ASP A 29 18.29 -10.32 3.44
CA ASP A 29 18.89 -9.54 4.52
C ASP A 29 18.69 -8.02 4.32
N ASP A 30 18.76 -7.53 3.09
CA ASP A 30 18.50 -6.12 2.80
C ASP A 30 17.03 -5.77 3.03
N ALA A 31 16.11 -6.65 2.63
CA ALA A 31 14.68 -6.44 2.80
C ALA A 31 14.26 -6.45 4.29
N ARG A 32 14.95 -7.21 5.13
CA ARG A 32 14.72 -7.28 6.58
C ARG A 32 15.46 -6.20 7.37
N TRP A 33 16.38 -5.47 6.75
CA TRP A 33 17.13 -4.43 7.43
C TRP A 33 16.23 -3.28 7.89
N LYS A 34 16.47 -2.81 9.13
CA LYS A 34 15.77 -1.67 9.74
C LYS A 34 16.73 -0.52 9.98
N PRO A 35 16.34 0.72 9.62
CA PRO A 35 17.18 1.90 9.88
C PRO A 35 17.27 2.24 11.39
N ALA A 36 16.27 1.86 12.17
CA ALA A 36 16.21 1.94 13.63
C ALA A 36 15.24 0.89 14.17
N PRO A 37 15.34 0.48 15.45
CA PRO A 37 14.51 -0.60 16.02
C PRO A 37 13.00 -0.36 15.95
N ASP A 38 12.58 0.92 15.98
CA ASP A 38 11.19 1.39 15.94
C ASP A 38 10.71 1.75 14.52
N ARG A 39 11.53 1.46 13.51
CA ARG A 39 11.20 1.74 12.11
C ARG A 39 10.89 0.44 11.36
N PHE A 40 10.13 0.55 10.29
CA PHE A 40 9.84 -0.58 9.42
C PHE A 40 11.02 -0.94 8.53
N SER A 41 11.18 -2.24 8.28
CA SER A 41 11.94 -2.78 7.15
C SER A 41 11.10 -2.79 5.88
N VAL A 42 11.71 -3.10 4.73
CA VAL A 42 10.97 -3.33 3.47
C VAL A 42 9.99 -4.49 3.64
N ALA A 43 10.41 -5.61 4.26
CA ALA A 43 9.55 -6.76 4.52
C ALA A 43 8.29 -6.40 5.34
N GLU A 44 8.45 -5.60 6.40
CA GLU A 44 7.32 -5.15 7.22
C GLU A 44 6.40 -4.19 6.46
N VAL A 45 6.93 -3.32 5.59
CA VAL A 45 6.08 -2.46 4.73
C VAL A 45 5.28 -3.30 3.72
N LEU A 46 5.88 -4.33 3.14
CA LEU A 46 5.19 -5.25 2.22
C LEU A 46 4.08 -6.03 2.93
N ALA A 47 4.35 -6.52 4.14
CA ALA A 47 3.34 -7.21 4.95
C ALA A 47 2.18 -6.28 5.33
N HIS A 48 2.47 -5.01 5.64
CA HIS A 48 1.45 -3.99 5.86
C HIS A 48 0.61 -3.73 4.61
N LEU A 49 1.23 -3.57 3.44
CA LEU A 49 0.52 -3.41 2.17
C LEU A 49 -0.39 -4.60 1.88
N SER A 50 0.13 -5.83 2.04
CA SER A 50 -0.64 -7.07 1.85
C SER A 50 -1.84 -7.16 2.81
N HIS A 51 -1.65 -6.83 4.08
CA HIS A 51 -2.72 -6.81 5.08
C HIS A 51 -3.78 -5.76 4.74
N SER A 52 -3.36 -4.53 4.46
CA SER A 52 -4.28 -3.43 4.16
C SER A 52 -5.11 -3.69 2.90
N GLU A 53 -4.53 -4.36 1.90
CA GLU A 53 -5.19 -4.70 0.64
C GLU A 53 -6.47 -5.53 0.86
N GLY A 54 -6.39 -6.57 1.67
CA GLY A 54 -7.52 -7.44 1.97
C GLY A 54 -8.38 -6.95 3.12
N HIS A 55 -7.74 -6.64 4.25
CA HIS A 55 -8.41 -6.38 5.51
C HIS A 55 -9.03 -4.98 5.58
N CYS A 56 -8.41 -3.99 4.95
CA CYS A 56 -8.90 -2.63 4.97
C CYS A 56 -9.67 -2.30 3.67
N TYR A 57 -9.00 -2.27 2.53
CA TYR A 57 -9.58 -1.75 1.28
C TYR A 57 -10.63 -2.69 0.69
N ARG A 58 -10.32 -3.97 0.53
CA ARG A 58 -11.28 -4.92 -0.03
C ARG A 58 -12.51 -5.07 0.86
N MET A 59 -12.35 -5.22 2.15
CA MET A 59 -13.47 -5.32 3.09
C MET A 59 -14.36 -4.07 3.04
N ARG A 60 -13.76 -2.87 2.99
CA ARG A 60 -14.53 -1.61 2.87
C ARG A 60 -15.23 -1.51 1.52
N LEU A 61 -14.57 -1.89 0.42
CA LEU A 61 -15.17 -1.93 -0.91
C LEU A 61 -16.40 -2.83 -0.93
N ASP A 62 -16.30 -4.06 -0.43
CA ASP A 62 -17.41 -5.01 -0.39
C ASP A 62 -18.59 -4.43 0.42
N ARG A 63 -18.33 -3.74 1.53
CA ARG A 63 -19.35 -3.09 2.34
C ARG A 63 -19.97 -1.86 1.65
N PHE A 64 -19.19 -1.06 0.93
CA PHE A 64 -19.73 0.03 0.09
C PHE A 64 -20.74 -0.50 -0.93
N LEU A 65 -20.53 -1.71 -1.46
CA LEU A 65 -21.38 -2.29 -2.48
C LEU A 65 -22.60 -3.00 -1.90
N ALA A 66 -22.45 -3.65 -0.74
CA ALA A 66 -23.51 -4.46 -0.13
C ALA A 66 -24.46 -3.65 0.76
N GLU A 67 -23.99 -2.61 1.43
CA GLU A 67 -24.73 -1.84 2.41
C GLU A 67 -25.17 -0.46 1.85
N THR A 68 -26.25 0.08 2.35
CA THR A 68 -26.76 1.41 1.90
C THR A 68 -25.82 2.54 2.35
N ARG A 69 -25.31 2.48 3.57
CA ARG A 69 -24.43 3.49 4.17
C ARG A 69 -23.64 2.83 5.32
N PRO A 70 -22.59 2.06 5.00
CA PRO A 70 -21.78 1.39 6.02
C PRO A 70 -21.05 2.39 6.92
N THR A 71 -20.74 1.98 8.13
CA THR A 71 -19.88 2.74 9.05
C THR A 71 -18.51 2.08 9.14
N PHE A 72 -17.43 2.86 8.94
CA PHE A 72 -16.05 2.40 9.03
C PHE A 72 -15.37 2.97 10.27
N GLU A 73 -14.69 2.11 10.98
CA GLU A 73 -13.77 2.47 12.05
C GLU A 73 -12.40 2.85 11.48
N PRO A 74 -11.65 3.72 12.18
CA PRO A 74 -10.25 3.95 11.86
C PRO A 74 -9.47 2.63 11.90
N ASP A 75 -8.52 2.47 10.98
CA ASP A 75 -7.59 1.35 11.02
C ASP A 75 -6.49 1.66 12.03
N ASP A 76 -6.34 0.82 13.06
CA ASP A 76 -5.26 0.94 14.04
C ASP A 76 -4.08 0.07 13.62
N ALA A 77 -3.19 0.64 12.80
CA ALA A 77 -1.99 -0.04 12.34
C ALA A 77 -1.11 -0.58 13.48
N GLN A 78 -1.20 -0.02 14.71
CA GLN A 78 -0.46 -0.51 15.86
C GLN A 78 -0.88 -1.92 16.29
N MET A 79 -2.15 -2.28 16.08
CA MET A 79 -2.66 -3.62 16.40
C MET A 79 -1.99 -4.72 15.58
N TYR A 80 -1.42 -4.39 14.44
CA TYR A 80 -0.88 -5.35 13.47
C TYR A 80 0.64 -5.39 13.40
N LEU A 81 1.36 -4.56 14.18
CA LEU A 81 2.82 -4.50 14.15
C LEU A 81 3.49 -5.85 14.42
N ASP A 82 2.90 -6.65 15.31
CA ASP A 82 3.44 -7.98 15.62
C ASP A 82 3.26 -8.96 14.46
N LEU A 83 2.24 -8.79 13.61
CA LEU A 83 2.04 -9.60 12.40
C LEU A 83 3.09 -9.34 11.33
N TYR A 84 3.66 -8.13 11.30
CA TYR A 84 4.61 -7.73 10.26
C TYR A 84 6.06 -8.09 10.60
N ARG A 85 6.37 -8.25 11.91
CA ARG A 85 7.75 -8.36 12.42
C ARG A 85 8.58 -9.47 11.79
N ASP A 86 7.98 -10.64 11.58
CA ASP A 86 8.66 -11.83 11.06
C ASP A 86 8.20 -12.18 9.63
N ALA A 87 7.64 -11.19 8.92
CA ALA A 87 7.14 -11.41 7.57
C ALA A 87 8.27 -11.81 6.62
N ASP A 88 7.98 -12.80 5.78
CA ASP A 88 8.82 -13.11 4.64
C ASP A 88 8.56 -12.07 3.53
N PRO A 89 9.60 -11.40 2.99
CA PRO A 89 9.40 -10.33 2.01
C PRO A 89 8.85 -10.82 0.67
N GLU A 90 9.22 -12.03 0.23
CA GLU A 90 8.74 -12.60 -1.03
C GLU A 90 7.28 -13.00 -0.90
N ASP A 91 6.94 -13.77 0.15
CA ASP A 91 5.56 -14.19 0.43
C ASP A 91 4.63 -12.97 0.61
N ALA A 92 5.08 -11.95 1.35
CA ALA A 92 4.29 -10.73 1.59
C ALA A 92 4.04 -9.94 0.29
N PHE A 93 5.05 -9.85 -0.58
CA PHE A 93 4.92 -9.18 -1.86
C PHE A 93 4.02 -9.95 -2.82
N ASP A 94 4.19 -11.25 -2.95
CA ASP A 94 3.39 -12.08 -3.85
C ASP A 94 1.92 -12.07 -3.44
N HIS A 95 1.63 -12.14 -2.15
CA HIS A 95 0.28 -12.04 -1.62
C HIS A 95 -0.35 -10.66 -1.88
N PHE A 96 0.42 -9.58 -1.69
CA PHE A 96 -0.01 -8.23 -2.04
C PHE A 96 -0.35 -8.11 -3.54
N GLU A 97 0.53 -8.59 -4.42
CA GLU A 97 0.35 -8.51 -5.88
C GLU A 97 -0.89 -9.28 -6.35
N GLU A 98 -1.12 -10.49 -5.82
CA GLU A 98 -2.28 -11.32 -6.16
C GLU A 98 -3.59 -10.66 -5.72
N GLN A 99 -3.64 -10.16 -4.48
CA GLN A 99 -4.81 -9.45 -3.97
C GLN A 99 -5.08 -8.17 -4.79
N ARG A 100 -4.04 -7.38 -5.07
CA ARG A 100 -4.15 -6.15 -5.86
C ARG A 100 -4.70 -6.42 -7.26
N LYS A 101 -4.18 -7.44 -7.93
CA LYS A 101 -4.69 -7.85 -9.24
C LYS A 101 -6.18 -8.15 -9.18
N THR A 102 -6.59 -8.98 -8.22
CA THR A 102 -8.00 -9.35 -8.02
C THR A 102 -8.86 -8.13 -7.74
N ASN A 103 -8.39 -7.20 -6.89
CA ASN A 103 -9.15 -6.02 -6.53
C ASN A 103 -9.28 -5.02 -7.69
N VAL A 104 -8.22 -4.83 -8.47
CA VAL A 104 -8.27 -3.95 -9.65
C VAL A 104 -9.18 -4.52 -10.74
N GLU A 105 -9.14 -5.83 -10.99
CA GLU A 105 -10.06 -6.49 -11.90
C GLU A 105 -11.50 -6.29 -11.45
N TYR A 106 -11.80 -6.52 -10.18
CA TYR A 106 -13.12 -6.30 -9.61
C TYR A 106 -13.60 -4.84 -9.73
N LEU A 107 -12.73 -3.86 -9.42
CA LEU A 107 -13.05 -2.44 -9.57
C LEU A 107 -13.34 -2.05 -11.03
N ARG A 108 -12.62 -2.64 -11.99
CA ARG A 108 -12.83 -2.38 -13.43
C ARG A 108 -14.17 -2.88 -13.97
N ASP A 109 -14.74 -3.89 -13.30
CA ASP A 109 -16.04 -4.45 -13.66
C ASP A 109 -17.23 -3.69 -13.04
N LEU A 110 -16.97 -2.74 -12.12
CA LEU A 110 -18.02 -1.94 -11.49
C LEU A 110 -18.53 -0.85 -12.45
N PRO A 111 -19.82 -0.49 -12.35
CA PRO A 111 -20.34 0.68 -13.05
C PRO A 111 -19.81 1.98 -12.44
N SER A 112 -19.67 3.04 -13.24
CA SER A 112 -19.15 4.36 -12.80
C SER A 112 -19.92 4.93 -11.61
N GLU A 113 -21.22 4.67 -11.54
CA GLU A 113 -22.13 5.14 -10.48
C GLU A 113 -21.74 4.59 -9.10
N ALA A 114 -21.02 3.46 -9.06
CA ALA A 114 -20.52 2.90 -7.81
C ALA A 114 -19.62 3.89 -7.06
N GLY A 115 -18.87 4.71 -7.78
CA GLY A 115 -17.98 5.74 -7.19
C GLY A 115 -18.68 6.76 -6.29
N GLY A 116 -19.97 6.99 -6.51
CA GLY A 116 -20.79 7.88 -5.69
C GLY A 116 -21.42 7.25 -4.45
N ARG A 117 -21.24 5.95 -4.20
CA ARG A 117 -21.75 5.30 -2.99
C ARG A 117 -21.10 5.90 -1.74
N VAL A 118 -21.87 6.03 -0.67
CA VAL A 118 -21.51 6.78 0.53
C VAL A 118 -21.35 5.87 1.73
N ALA A 119 -20.35 6.14 2.55
CA ALA A 119 -20.12 5.53 3.87
C ALA A 119 -19.89 6.61 4.92
N LEU A 120 -19.99 6.25 6.19
CA LEU A 120 -19.62 7.09 7.33
C LEU A 120 -18.32 6.58 7.94
N HIS A 121 -17.24 7.36 7.82
CA HIS A 121 -16.01 7.10 8.55
C HIS A 121 -16.04 7.83 9.89
N GLN A 122 -15.75 7.13 11.00
CA GLN A 122 -15.93 7.69 12.35
C GLN A 122 -15.12 8.98 12.59
N GLU A 123 -13.93 9.11 12.01
CA GLU A 123 -13.10 10.31 12.15
C GLU A 123 -13.28 11.32 11.01
N ALA A 124 -13.41 10.85 9.77
CA ALA A 124 -13.45 11.72 8.59
C ALA A 124 -14.86 12.18 8.22
N GLY A 125 -15.90 11.60 8.82
CA GLY A 125 -17.30 11.88 8.46
C GLY A 125 -17.73 11.13 7.21
N GLU A 126 -18.62 11.73 6.42
CA GLU A 126 -19.14 11.13 5.19
C GLU A 126 -18.08 11.08 4.10
N ILE A 127 -17.87 9.90 3.51
CA ILE A 127 -16.95 9.66 2.42
C ILE A 127 -17.62 8.91 1.28
N THR A 128 -17.15 9.10 0.06
CA THR A 128 -17.58 8.33 -1.12
C THR A 128 -16.56 7.22 -1.46
N LEU A 129 -17.00 6.25 -2.26
CA LEU A 129 -16.07 5.24 -2.79
C LEU A 129 -14.96 5.88 -3.63
N ASN A 130 -15.25 6.91 -4.43
CA ASN A 130 -14.20 7.64 -5.16
C ASN A 130 -13.15 8.24 -4.22
N GLN A 131 -13.55 8.81 -3.08
CA GLN A 131 -12.62 9.34 -2.10
C GLN A 131 -11.77 8.25 -1.46
N MET A 132 -12.35 7.07 -1.18
CA MET A 132 -11.58 5.92 -0.70
C MET A 132 -10.56 5.44 -1.75
N LEU A 133 -10.89 5.44 -3.04
CA LEU A 133 -9.95 5.08 -4.10
C LEU A 133 -8.77 6.08 -4.20
N HIS A 134 -9.02 7.36 -4.00
CA HIS A 134 -7.96 8.37 -3.91
C HIS A 134 -7.07 8.17 -2.66
N GLU A 135 -7.68 7.85 -1.53
CA GLU A 135 -6.94 7.54 -0.30
C GLU A 135 -6.08 6.28 -0.47
N TRP A 136 -6.61 5.23 -1.10
CA TRP A 136 -5.85 4.02 -1.44
C TRP A 136 -4.61 4.33 -2.30
N ALA A 137 -4.76 5.19 -3.31
CA ALA A 137 -3.63 5.64 -4.13
C ALA A 137 -2.61 6.48 -3.34
N LEU A 138 -3.06 7.32 -2.40
CA LEU A 138 -2.18 8.08 -1.50
C LEU A 138 -1.40 7.16 -0.56
N HIS A 139 -2.03 6.14 -0.03
CA HIS A 139 -1.41 5.11 0.80
C HIS A 139 -0.31 4.36 0.04
N ASP A 140 -0.60 3.90 -1.18
CA ASP A 140 0.36 3.24 -2.06
C ASP A 140 1.60 4.11 -2.33
N LEU A 141 1.39 5.37 -2.70
CA LEU A 141 2.47 6.31 -2.96
C LEU A 141 3.29 6.61 -1.70
N GLY A 142 2.63 6.67 -0.55
CA GLY A 142 3.27 6.81 0.75
C GLY A 142 4.25 5.68 1.03
N HIS A 143 3.81 4.44 0.86
CA HIS A 143 4.63 3.25 1.11
C HIS A 143 5.65 2.98 -0.01
N THR A 144 5.33 3.30 -1.27
CA THR A 144 6.32 3.30 -2.37
C THR A 144 7.48 4.23 -2.05
N ARG A 145 7.20 5.45 -1.57
CA ARG A 145 8.23 6.39 -1.12
C ARG A 145 9.03 5.83 0.05
N GLN A 146 8.37 5.22 1.03
CA GLN A 146 9.02 4.62 2.20
C GLN A 146 9.99 3.51 1.77
N ILE A 147 9.57 2.59 0.91
CA ILE A 147 10.42 1.53 0.36
C ILE A 147 11.60 2.12 -0.42
N ALA A 148 11.36 3.13 -1.27
CA ALA A 148 12.44 3.81 -2.01
C ALA A 148 13.48 4.42 -1.06
N GLU A 149 13.08 5.04 0.06
CA GLU A 149 14.00 5.60 1.05
C GLU A 149 14.79 4.51 1.78
N LEU A 150 14.16 3.38 2.12
CA LEU A 150 14.84 2.22 2.71
C LEU A 150 15.89 1.64 1.76
N VAL A 151 15.53 1.44 0.49
CA VAL A 151 16.45 0.96 -0.55
C VAL A 151 17.63 1.92 -0.74
N ARG A 152 17.37 3.23 -0.83
CA ARG A 152 18.41 4.26 -0.94
C ARG A 152 19.37 4.21 0.24
N ALA A 153 18.85 4.11 1.46
CA ALA A 153 19.65 4.06 2.68
C ALA A 153 20.50 2.79 2.75
N ARG A 154 19.89 1.64 2.46
CA ARG A 154 20.55 0.34 2.62
C ARG A 154 21.54 0.01 1.51
N LYS A 155 21.15 0.24 0.25
CA LYS A 155 21.94 -0.20 -0.93
C LYS A 155 22.91 0.84 -1.45
N TYR A 156 22.51 2.10 -1.50
CA TYR A 156 23.22 3.08 -2.33
C TYR A 156 23.94 4.16 -1.54
N LEU A 157 23.46 4.54 -0.35
CA LEU A 157 24.03 5.67 0.39
C LEU A 157 25.51 5.47 0.74
N GLN A 158 25.86 4.30 1.23
CA GLN A 158 27.24 3.99 1.63
C GLN A 158 28.18 3.94 0.40
N GLY A 159 27.71 3.36 -0.71
CA GLY A 159 28.47 3.26 -1.95
C GLY A 159 28.70 4.62 -2.64
N ALA A 160 27.88 5.64 -2.33
CA ALA A 160 28.02 6.98 -2.86
C ALA A 160 29.22 7.75 -2.26
N GLY A 161 29.85 7.24 -1.17
CA GLY A 161 31.01 7.87 -0.54
C GLY A 161 30.74 9.33 -0.17
N PRO A 162 31.68 10.28 -0.46
CA PRO A 162 31.51 11.69 -0.12
C PRO A 162 30.26 12.34 -0.73
N LEU A 163 29.80 11.85 -1.87
CA LEU A 163 28.57 12.36 -2.54
C LEU A 163 27.32 12.06 -1.72
N GLY A 164 27.34 10.99 -0.92
CA GLY A 164 26.22 10.60 -0.06
C GLY A 164 25.84 11.66 0.98
N SER A 165 26.80 12.50 1.40
CA SER A 165 26.59 13.59 2.38
C SER A 165 25.58 14.63 1.92
N SER A 166 25.35 14.76 0.61
CA SER A 166 24.38 15.69 0.03
C SER A 166 22.93 15.20 0.12
N TYR A 167 22.73 13.92 0.44
CA TYR A 167 21.40 13.33 0.49
C TYR A 167 20.88 13.24 1.93
N ARG A 168 19.70 13.84 2.16
CA ARG A 168 18.98 13.71 3.44
C ARG A 168 17.92 12.63 3.29
N LEU A 169 18.25 11.42 3.75
CA LEU A 169 17.31 10.30 3.73
C LEU A 169 16.40 10.34 4.98
N LYS A 170 15.16 9.85 4.81
CA LYS A 170 14.17 9.68 5.89
C LYS A 170 13.58 8.26 5.80
N PRO A 171 14.42 7.24 5.94
CA PRO A 171 13.99 5.84 5.84
C PRO A 171 13.09 5.43 7.01
#